data_06496050a406f3adc73b4c0d074683eb
#
_entry.id   06496050a406f3adc73b4c0d074683eb
#
_cell.length_a   1.000
_cell.length_b   1.000
_cell.length_c   1.000
_cell.angle_alpha   90.00
_cell.angle_beta   90.00
_cell.angle_gamma   90.00
#
_symmetry.space_group_name_H-M   'P 1'
#
loop_
_entity.id
_entity.type
_entity.pdbx_description
1 polymer ?
#
loop_
_entity_poly.entity_id
_entity_poly.type
_entity_poly.pdbx_seq_one_letter_code
_entity_poly.pdbx_strand_id
1 'polypeptide(L)'
;MSVRYAEDRYPGGDESAGIASLHAFSFGGFYDPGNLRFGALLACNEEHLAPGAGFDEHRHSHTEIVTWVVTGELTHRDSAARTTVVRPGDLQRLRSAAGVRHSERNEGTEPLVFVQMWLAPREPGGDPAYDIVRGIADSTPYAVPEAGAMLHVRRLAPGERSAVPDGAYLYAHVVRGSVLLDGEELRPGDSARITDARGLELTGHGAHDDDRAEVLVWEMAQPG
;
A
#
# COMPACT_ATOMS: atom_id res chain seq x y z
N MET A 1 15.53 -10.18 8.18
CA MET A 1 14.37 -9.29 8.35
C MET A 1 14.81 -7.96 8.97
N SER A 2 14.23 -6.85 8.56
CA SER A 2 14.37 -5.55 9.24
C SER A 2 12.98 -4.92 9.38
N VAL A 3 12.70 -4.37 10.56
CA VAL A 3 11.44 -3.68 10.86
C VAL A 3 11.64 -2.17 10.73
N ARG A 4 10.62 -1.49 10.24
CA ARG A 4 10.47 -0.03 10.24
C ARG A 4 9.19 0.27 11.01
N TYR A 5 9.31 0.99 12.10
CA TYR A 5 8.17 1.35 12.93
C TYR A 5 7.41 2.55 12.35
N ALA A 6 6.16 2.68 12.72
CA ALA A 6 5.30 3.79 12.26
C ALA A 6 5.89 5.15 12.59
N GLU A 7 6.55 5.29 13.74
CA GLU A 7 7.22 6.51 14.22
C GLU A 7 8.48 6.89 13.40
N ASP A 8 9.07 5.94 12.67
CA ASP A 8 10.22 6.17 11.78
C ASP A 8 9.82 6.67 10.39
N ARG A 9 8.52 6.82 10.13
CA ARG A 9 8.02 7.26 8.82
C ARG A 9 8.19 8.77 8.66
N TYR A 10 8.49 9.19 7.45
CA TYR A 10 8.68 10.62 7.16
C TYR A 10 7.32 11.30 7.03
N PRO A 11 7.08 12.41 7.75
CA PRO A 11 5.85 13.18 7.61
C PRO A 11 5.83 13.96 6.29
N GLY A 12 4.63 14.16 5.74
CA GLY A 12 4.39 14.94 4.53
C GLY A 12 2.95 15.42 4.44
N GLY A 13 2.57 15.86 3.25
CA GLY A 13 1.24 16.42 2.99
C GLY A 13 1.23 17.94 3.07
N ASP A 14 0.02 18.50 3.16
CA ASP A 14 -0.28 19.93 3.34
C ASP A 14 -1.45 20.04 4.33
N GLU A 15 -1.14 20.30 5.58
CA GLU A 15 -2.14 20.41 6.65
C GLU A 15 -3.17 21.53 6.36
N SER A 16 -2.76 22.61 5.70
CA SER A 16 -3.66 23.70 5.33
C SER A 16 -4.68 23.31 4.25
N ALA A 17 -4.34 22.30 3.44
CA ALA A 17 -5.23 21.68 2.47
C ALA A 17 -5.97 20.45 3.03
N GLY A 18 -5.80 20.14 4.31
CA GLY A 18 -6.41 18.98 4.96
C GLY A 18 -5.77 17.65 4.56
N ILE A 19 -4.49 17.64 4.21
CA ILE A 19 -3.73 16.46 3.78
C ILE A 19 -2.60 16.20 4.77
N ALA A 20 -2.56 15.00 5.37
CA ALA A 20 -1.41 14.52 6.12
C ALA A 20 -0.94 13.19 5.53
N SER A 21 0.37 13.04 5.36
CA SER A 21 0.99 11.86 4.75
C SER A 21 2.07 11.29 5.66
N LEU A 22 2.22 9.97 5.64
CA LEU A 22 3.31 9.25 6.30
C LEU A 22 4.02 8.34 5.28
N HIS A 23 5.30 8.60 5.03
CA HIS A 23 6.08 7.92 3.99
C HIS A 23 7.02 6.88 4.58
N ALA A 24 6.95 5.62 4.12
CA ALA A 24 7.86 4.55 4.55
C ALA A 24 9.21 4.56 3.82
N PHE A 25 9.31 5.30 2.71
CA PHE A 25 10.51 5.47 1.89
C PHE A 25 10.81 6.97 1.70
N SER A 26 11.97 7.28 1.14
CA SER A 26 12.28 8.63 0.66
C SER A 26 11.19 9.10 -0.31
N PHE A 27 10.54 10.20 0.02
CA PHE A 27 9.44 10.74 -0.77
C PHE A 27 9.29 12.26 -0.54
N GLY A 28 8.87 12.99 -1.59
CA GLY A 28 8.65 14.42 -1.50
C GLY A 28 9.92 15.19 -1.06
N GLY A 29 9.82 15.89 0.08
CA GLY A 29 10.91 16.67 0.65
C GLY A 29 11.94 15.86 1.46
N PHE A 30 11.73 14.55 1.68
CA PHE A 30 12.61 13.71 2.47
C PHE A 30 13.47 12.83 1.59
N TYR A 31 14.79 12.92 1.76
CA TYR A 31 15.75 12.12 1.02
C TYR A 31 16.71 11.41 1.95
N ASP A 32 16.63 10.08 1.96
CA ASP A 32 17.57 9.16 2.61
C ASP A 32 18.08 8.19 1.55
N PRO A 33 19.35 8.28 1.13
CA PRO A 33 19.91 7.41 0.10
C PRO A 33 19.91 5.92 0.48
N GLY A 34 19.80 5.59 1.77
CA GLY A 34 19.67 4.23 2.29
C GLY A 34 18.23 3.69 2.25
N ASN A 35 17.24 4.53 1.89
CA ASN A 35 15.82 4.18 1.97
C ASN A 35 15.02 4.62 0.73
N LEU A 36 15.54 4.32 -0.47
CA LEU A 36 14.90 4.71 -1.74
C LEU A 36 13.89 3.70 -2.25
N ARG A 37 14.11 2.41 -1.97
CA ARG A 37 13.28 1.31 -2.47
C ARG A 37 13.54 0.02 -1.70
N PHE A 38 12.59 -0.93 -1.85
CA PHE A 38 12.80 -2.32 -1.43
C PHE A 38 12.18 -3.27 -2.47
N GLY A 39 12.98 -4.11 -3.11
CA GLY A 39 12.53 -4.88 -4.28
C GLY A 39 12.02 -3.95 -5.39
N ALA A 40 10.81 -4.18 -5.87
CA ALA A 40 10.13 -3.31 -6.82
C ALA A 40 9.44 -2.09 -6.15
N LEU A 41 9.25 -2.11 -4.84
CA LEU A 41 8.51 -1.08 -4.11
C LEU A 41 9.33 0.20 -3.96
N LEU A 42 8.79 1.32 -4.45
CA LEU A 42 9.38 2.66 -4.43
C LEU A 42 8.76 3.56 -3.37
N ALA A 43 7.48 3.35 -3.07
CA ALA A 43 6.73 4.10 -2.06
C ALA A 43 5.70 3.21 -1.37
N CYS A 44 5.45 3.49 -0.11
CA CYS A 44 4.31 3.00 0.66
C CYS A 44 3.91 4.15 1.58
N ASN A 45 2.93 4.91 1.14
CA ASN A 45 2.46 6.10 1.81
C ASN A 45 1.10 5.85 2.42
N GLU A 46 0.91 6.29 3.64
CA GLU A 46 -0.40 6.38 4.25
C GLU A 46 -0.87 7.83 4.16
N GLU A 47 -2.01 8.02 3.52
CA GLU A 47 -2.58 9.31 3.22
C GLU A 47 -3.86 9.52 4.04
N HIS A 48 -3.93 10.64 4.74
CA HIS A 48 -5.06 11.07 5.56
C HIS A 48 -5.65 12.33 4.93
N LEU A 49 -6.87 12.24 4.42
CA LEU A 49 -7.56 13.37 3.77
C LEU A 49 -8.80 13.77 4.56
N ALA A 50 -8.85 15.04 4.98
CA ALA A 50 -10.07 15.62 5.52
C ALA A 50 -11.19 15.62 4.46
N PRO A 51 -12.48 15.73 4.85
CA PRO A 51 -13.57 15.95 3.90
C PRO A 51 -13.31 17.12 2.95
N GLY A 52 -13.44 16.88 1.64
CA GLY A 52 -13.16 17.85 0.58
C GLY A 52 -11.69 17.99 0.19
N ALA A 53 -10.76 17.43 0.96
CA ALA A 53 -9.33 17.43 0.63
C ALA A 53 -8.97 16.41 -0.47
N GLY A 54 -7.79 16.55 -1.04
CA GLY A 54 -7.28 15.58 -2.01
C GLY A 54 -6.19 16.16 -2.90
N PHE A 55 -5.68 15.29 -3.75
CA PHE A 55 -4.66 15.60 -4.74
C PHE A 55 -5.33 16.03 -6.05
N ASP A 56 -5.06 17.26 -6.46
CA ASP A 56 -5.52 17.80 -7.74
C ASP A 56 -4.90 17.04 -8.92
N GLU A 57 -5.36 17.31 -10.13
CA GLU A 57 -4.88 16.62 -11.32
C GLU A 57 -3.36 16.76 -11.47
N HIS A 58 -2.68 15.62 -11.42
CA HIS A 58 -1.24 15.48 -11.56
C HIS A 58 -0.88 14.32 -12.49
N ARG A 59 0.37 14.26 -12.94
CA ARG A 59 0.82 13.27 -13.93
C ARG A 59 1.73 12.23 -13.28
N HIS A 60 1.48 10.94 -13.62
CA HIS A 60 2.41 9.84 -13.38
C HIS A 60 2.89 9.23 -14.69
N SER A 61 4.09 8.65 -14.66
CA SER A 61 4.64 7.84 -15.74
C SER A 61 5.60 6.79 -15.17
N HIS A 62 5.69 5.64 -15.83
CA HIS A 62 6.61 4.56 -15.50
C HIS A 62 6.47 4.01 -14.08
N THR A 63 5.24 3.95 -13.57
CA THR A 63 4.94 3.48 -12.21
C THR A 63 3.65 2.67 -12.21
N GLU A 64 3.64 1.58 -11.46
CA GLU A 64 2.43 0.87 -11.06
C GLU A 64 2.00 1.43 -9.71
N ILE A 65 0.79 1.97 -9.63
CA ILE A 65 0.23 2.55 -8.41
C ILE A 65 -0.88 1.66 -7.91
N VAL A 66 -0.75 1.17 -6.69
CA VAL A 66 -1.78 0.33 -6.05
C VAL A 66 -2.27 1.06 -4.82
N THR A 67 -3.58 1.24 -4.73
CA THR A 67 -4.26 1.96 -3.64
C THR A 67 -5.15 1.01 -2.86
N TRP A 68 -5.02 1.04 -1.54
CA TRP A 68 -5.81 0.32 -0.56
C TRP A 68 -6.51 1.30 0.37
N VAL A 69 -7.85 1.36 0.33
CA VAL A 69 -8.63 2.24 1.21
C VAL A 69 -8.81 1.58 2.57
N VAL A 70 -8.43 2.29 3.64
CA VAL A 70 -8.54 1.85 5.04
C VAL A 70 -9.87 2.29 5.64
N THR A 71 -10.20 3.57 5.51
CA THR A 71 -11.48 4.16 5.96
C THR A 71 -11.95 5.23 4.99
N GLY A 72 -13.24 5.50 4.96
CA GLY A 72 -13.81 6.51 4.08
C GLY A 72 -13.96 6.04 2.64
N GLU A 73 -14.05 6.96 1.69
CA GLU A 73 -14.22 6.71 0.27
C GLU A 73 -13.27 7.59 -0.55
N LEU A 74 -12.49 6.97 -1.44
CA LEU A 74 -11.61 7.69 -2.35
C LEU A 74 -12.28 7.85 -3.70
N THR A 75 -12.46 9.09 -4.17
CA THR A 75 -12.88 9.37 -5.54
C THR A 75 -11.67 9.57 -6.44
N HIS A 76 -11.50 8.67 -7.39
CA HIS A 76 -10.48 8.72 -8.43
C HIS A 76 -11.08 9.23 -9.74
N ARG A 77 -10.40 10.17 -10.41
CA ARG A 77 -10.71 10.61 -11.78
C ARG A 77 -9.45 10.60 -12.63
N ASP A 78 -9.54 10.11 -13.86
CA ASP A 78 -8.40 10.06 -14.77
C ASP A 78 -8.67 10.80 -16.10
N SER A 79 -7.61 11.00 -16.87
CA SER A 79 -7.64 11.66 -18.16
C SER A 79 -8.41 10.91 -19.25
N ALA A 80 -8.86 9.65 -18.99
CA ALA A 80 -9.77 8.90 -19.82
C ALA A 80 -11.25 9.16 -19.47
N ALA A 81 -11.52 10.21 -18.68
CA ALA A 81 -12.85 10.60 -18.18
C ALA A 81 -13.52 9.53 -17.28
N ARG A 82 -12.74 8.63 -16.68
CA ARG A 82 -13.23 7.66 -15.73
C ARG A 82 -13.35 8.31 -14.35
N THR A 83 -14.48 8.06 -13.69
CA THR A 83 -14.66 8.39 -12.27
C THR A 83 -15.02 7.13 -11.52
N THR A 84 -14.28 6.84 -10.46
CA THR A 84 -14.48 5.63 -9.65
C THR A 84 -14.38 5.97 -8.18
N VAL A 85 -15.30 5.43 -7.37
CA VAL A 85 -15.22 5.48 -5.91
C VAL A 85 -14.63 4.17 -5.43
N VAL A 86 -13.56 4.25 -4.64
CA VAL A 86 -12.84 3.11 -4.02
C VAL A 86 -13.16 3.10 -2.53
N ARG A 87 -13.51 1.94 -1.99
CA ARG A 87 -13.97 1.75 -0.61
C ARG A 87 -13.08 0.79 0.17
N PRO A 88 -13.18 0.74 1.50
CA PRO A 88 -12.49 -0.27 2.28
C PRO A 88 -12.75 -1.69 1.77
N GLY A 89 -11.65 -2.46 1.60
CA GLY A 89 -11.68 -3.79 1.00
C GLY A 89 -11.57 -3.84 -0.52
N ASP A 90 -11.65 -2.68 -1.20
CA ASP A 90 -11.36 -2.59 -2.64
C ASP A 90 -9.86 -2.36 -2.85
N LEU A 91 -9.35 -2.92 -3.94
CA LEU A 91 -8.01 -2.65 -4.44
C LEU A 91 -8.12 -1.92 -5.78
N GLN A 92 -7.49 -0.75 -5.88
CA GLN A 92 -7.34 -0.02 -7.14
C GLN A 92 -5.91 -0.18 -7.65
N ARG A 93 -5.75 -0.41 -8.95
CA ARG A 93 -4.46 -0.33 -9.64
C ARG A 93 -4.54 0.67 -10.79
N LEU A 94 -3.57 1.57 -10.85
CA LEU A 94 -3.33 2.47 -11.97
C LEU A 94 -1.95 2.19 -12.55
N ARG A 95 -1.88 1.64 -13.75
CA ARG A 95 -0.67 1.54 -14.54
C ARG A 95 -0.46 2.85 -15.27
N SER A 96 0.58 3.61 -14.92
CA SER A 96 0.82 4.91 -15.53
C SER A 96 1.51 4.85 -16.89
N ALA A 97 2.22 3.74 -17.18
CA ALA A 97 2.88 3.47 -18.46
C ALA A 97 3.63 4.69 -19.03
N ALA A 98 3.38 5.10 -20.26
CA ALA A 98 3.98 6.28 -20.88
C ALA A 98 3.46 7.62 -20.29
N GLY A 99 2.37 7.60 -19.55
CA GLY A 99 1.84 8.74 -18.82
C GLY A 99 0.32 8.73 -18.70
N VAL A 100 -0.17 9.09 -17.52
CA VAL A 100 -1.57 9.31 -17.22
C VAL A 100 -1.69 10.52 -16.30
N ARG A 101 -2.81 11.24 -16.40
CA ARG A 101 -3.16 12.29 -15.44
C ARG A 101 -4.37 11.82 -14.65
N HIS A 102 -4.34 12.05 -13.34
CA HIS A 102 -5.45 11.70 -12.47
C HIS A 102 -5.53 12.66 -11.27
N SER A 103 -6.66 12.62 -10.59
CA SER A 103 -6.89 13.25 -9.29
C SER A 103 -7.48 12.24 -8.32
N GLU A 104 -7.19 12.43 -7.04
CA GLU A 104 -7.64 11.57 -5.95
C GLU A 104 -8.14 12.44 -4.81
N ARG A 105 -9.44 12.34 -4.49
CA ARG A 105 -10.09 13.24 -3.54
C ARG A 105 -11.00 12.50 -2.57
N ASN A 106 -11.09 13.06 -1.37
CA ASN A 106 -12.16 12.73 -0.42
C ASN A 106 -13.37 13.63 -0.72
N GLU A 107 -14.33 13.11 -1.46
CA GLU A 107 -15.60 13.81 -1.73
C GLU A 107 -16.71 13.45 -0.74
N GLY A 108 -16.39 12.61 0.25
CA GLY A 108 -17.28 12.23 1.33
C GLY A 108 -17.32 13.26 2.46
N THR A 109 -18.08 12.93 3.50
CA THR A 109 -18.23 13.76 4.71
C THR A 109 -17.38 13.28 5.89
N GLU A 110 -16.80 12.07 5.78
CA GLU A 110 -15.96 11.46 6.80
C GLU A 110 -14.49 11.50 6.39
N PRO A 111 -13.56 11.45 7.34
CA PRO A 111 -12.13 11.34 7.02
C PRO A 111 -11.83 10.11 6.17
N LEU A 112 -10.96 10.28 5.17
CA LEU A 112 -10.45 9.21 4.33
C LEU A 112 -9.02 8.86 4.75
N VAL A 113 -8.75 7.56 4.91
CA VAL A 113 -7.38 7.03 5.06
C VAL A 113 -7.17 5.94 4.02
N PHE A 114 -6.07 6.01 3.30
CA PHE A 114 -5.67 4.97 2.35
C PHE A 114 -4.15 4.77 2.33
N VAL A 115 -3.73 3.58 1.94
CA VAL A 115 -2.32 3.26 1.69
C VAL A 115 -2.10 3.23 0.19
N GLN A 116 -1.17 4.06 -0.29
CA GLN A 116 -0.77 4.09 -1.69
C GLN A 116 0.64 3.53 -1.85
N MET A 117 0.78 2.53 -2.70
CA MET A 117 2.01 1.80 -2.95
C MET A 117 2.43 1.96 -4.41
N TRP A 118 3.69 2.37 -4.63
CA TRP A 118 4.24 2.56 -5.97
C TRP A 118 5.30 1.51 -6.25
N LEU A 119 5.17 0.84 -7.39
CA LEU A 119 6.14 -0.17 -7.82
C LEU A 119 6.78 0.24 -9.14
N ALA A 120 8.08 -0.02 -9.24
CA ALA A 120 8.82 0.13 -10.49
C ALA A 120 8.43 -0.99 -11.46
N PRO A 121 7.96 -0.70 -12.68
CA PRO A 121 7.81 -1.71 -13.70
C PRO A 121 9.19 -2.21 -14.15
N ARG A 122 9.27 -3.47 -14.57
CA ARG A 122 10.51 -4.06 -15.10
C ARG A 122 10.93 -3.43 -16.41
N GLU A 123 9.94 -3.09 -17.22
CA GLU A 123 10.14 -2.43 -18.52
C GLU A 123 9.30 -1.14 -18.56
N PRO A 124 9.90 -0.01 -18.98
CA PRO A 124 9.18 1.24 -19.16
C PRO A 124 8.27 1.18 -20.39
N GLY A 125 7.21 1.99 -20.38
CA GLY A 125 6.33 2.17 -21.53
C GLY A 125 5.04 1.34 -21.49
N GLY A 126 4.45 1.08 -22.65
CA GLY A 126 3.13 0.46 -22.82
C GLY A 126 1.99 1.47 -22.67
N ASP A 127 0.76 0.94 -22.62
CA ASP A 127 -0.46 1.73 -22.49
C ASP A 127 -0.89 1.87 -21.03
N PRO A 128 -1.42 3.03 -20.62
CA PRO A 128 -2.05 3.19 -19.33
C PRO A 128 -3.22 2.21 -19.14
N ALA A 129 -3.35 1.67 -17.93
CA ALA A 129 -4.44 0.78 -17.58
C ALA A 129 -4.97 1.10 -16.17
N TYR A 130 -6.24 0.79 -15.96
CA TYR A 130 -6.89 0.97 -14.68
C TYR A 130 -7.72 -0.26 -14.35
N ASP A 131 -7.45 -0.84 -13.20
CA ASP A 131 -8.18 -1.96 -12.65
C ASP A 131 -8.72 -1.65 -11.26
N ILE A 132 -9.87 -2.24 -10.94
CA ILE A 132 -10.41 -2.24 -9.59
C ILE A 132 -10.96 -3.62 -9.26
N VAL A 133 -10.50 -4.17 -8.14
CA VAL A 133 -11.04 -5.40 -7.55
C VAL A 133 -11.89 -5.01 -6.37
N ARG A 134 -13.19 -5.32 -6.45
CA ARG A 134 -14.15 -5.02 -5.39
C ARG A 134 -14.14 -6.12 -4.33
N GLY A 135 -14.00 -5.71 -3.07
CA GLY A 135 -14.08 -6.62 -1.94
C GLY A 135 -13.10 -7.79 -2.04
N ILE A 136 -11.81 -7.49 -2.24
CA ILE A 136 -10.82 -8.56 -2.39
C ILE A 136 -10.83 -9.49 -1.17
N ALA A 137 -10.97 -10.79 -1.44
CA ALA A 137 -11.02 -11.80 -0.41
C ALA A 137 -9.62 -12.09 0.16
N ASP A 138 -9.59 -12.52 1.42
CA ASP A 138 -8.36 -12.98 2.06
C ASP A 138 -7.74 -14.12 1.26
N SER A 139 -6.41 -14.15 1.25
CA SER A 139 -5.63 -15.17 0.55
C SER A 139 -5.84 -15.26 -0.96
N THR A 140 -6.55 -14.30 -1.57
CA THR A 140 -6.60 -14.17 -3.02
C THR A 140 -5.49 -13.22 -3.47
N PRO A 141 -4.40 -13.74 -4.09
CA PRO A 141 -3.31 -12.87 -4.52
C PRO A 141 -3.74 -11.97 -5.68
N TYR A 142 -3.27 -10.73 -5.68
CA TYR A 142 -3.42 -9.81 -6.81
C TYR A 142 -2.08 -9.59 -7.50
N ALA A 143 -2.00 -10.01 -8.76
CA ALA A 143 -0.77 -9.92 -9.54
C ALA A 143 -0.57 -8.53 -10.16
N VAL A 144 0.66 -8.03 -10.08
CA VAL A 144 1.17 -6.86 -10.81
C VAL A 144 2.35 -7.33 -11.69
N PRO A 145 2.04 -8.00 -12.84
CA PRO A 145 3.05 -8.70 -13.65
C PRO A 145 4.15 -7.77 -14.15
N GLU A 146 3.82 -6.53 -14.47
CA GLU A 146 4.75 -5.53 -14.96
C GLU A 146 5.86 -5.20 -13.94
N ALA A 147 5.54 -5.27 -12.65
CA ALA A 147 6.51 -5.09 -11.58
C ALA A 147 7.12 -6.42 -11.10
N GLY A 148 6.62 -7.56 -11.60
CA GLY A 148 6.98 -8.88 -11.10
C GLY A 148 6.63 -9.04 -9.61
N ALA A 149 5.47 -8.53 -9.24
CA ALA A 149 5.02 -8.46 -7.85
C ALA A 149 3.62 -9.05 -7.68
N MET A 150 3.32 -9.49 -6.46
CA MET A 150 2.01 -9.99 -6.06
C MET A 150 1.65 -9.45 -4.69
N LEU A 151 0.45 -8.89 -4.56
CA LEU A 151 -0.09 -8.43 -3.29
C LEU A 151 -0.98 -9.51 -2.68
N HIS A 152 -0.71 -9.84 -1.44
CA HIS A 152 -1.53 -10.72 -0.60
C HIS A 152 -2.14 -9.89 0.52
N VAL A 153 -3.45 -9.95 0.68
CA VAL A 153 -4.15 -9.37 1.84
C VAL A 153 -4.33 -10.46 2.88
N ARG A 154 -4.01 -10.19 4.14
CA ARG A 154 -4.22 -11.09 5.26
C ARG A 154 -5.05 -10.40 6.33
N ARG A 155 -6.15 -11.03 6.72
CA ARG A 155 -7.01 -10.58 7.83
C ARG A 155 -7.06 -11.68 8.87
N LEU A 156 -6.51 -11.39 10.05
CA LEU A 156 -6.27 -12.39 11.08
C LEU A 156 -7.00 -12.03 12.37
N ALA A 157 -7.74 -12.97 12.92
CA ALA A 157 -8.21 -12.88 14.30
C ALA A 157 -7.03 -13.08 15.27
N PRO A 158 -7.14 -12.65 16.54
CA PRO A 158 -6.14 -12.95 17.55
C PRO A 158 -5.87 -14.46 17.64
N GLY A 159 -4.58 -14.83 17.60
CA GLY A 159 -4.13 -16.23 17.60
C GLY A 159 -4.27 -16.96 16.26
N GLU A 160 -4.96 -16.40 15.28
CA GLU A 160 -5.02 -16.98 13.93
C GLU A 160 -3.68 -16.87 13.23
N ARG A 161 -3.29 -17.93 12.52
CA ARG A 161 -2.00 -18.04 11.83
C ARG A 161 -2.20 -18.11 10.32
N SER A 162 -1.36 -17.42 9.58
CA SER A 162 -1.35 -17.45 8.12
C SER A 162 0.08 -17.47 7.60
N ALA A 163 0.35 -18.41 6.69
CA ALA A 163 1.65 -18.45 6.04
C ALA A 163 1.90 -17.19 5.20
N VAL A 164 3.12 -16.68 5.27
CA VAL A 164 3.65 -15.66 4.37
C VAL A 164 4.22 -16.39 3.15
N PRO A 165 4.05 -15.88 1.92
CA PRO A 165 4.63 -16.53 0.75
C PRO A 165 6.16 -16.60 0.86
N ASP A 166 6.76 -17.65 0.31
CA ASP A 166 8.19 -17.71 0.10
C ASP A 166 8.59 -16.76 -1.05
N GLY A 167 9.64 -15.98 -0.89
CA GLY A 167 10.02 -15.04 -1.93
C GLY A 167 11.37 -14.37 -1.72
N ALA A 168 11.92 -13.81 -2.82
CA ALA A 168 13.21 -13.11 -2.77
C ALA A 168 13.12 -11.81 -1.97
N TYR A 169 12.02 -11.07 -2.14
CA TYR A 169 11.72 -9.84 -1.40
C TYR A 169 10.28 -9.87 -0.91
N LEU A 170 10.08 -9.75 0.39
CA LEU A 170 8.78 -9.55 1.00
C LEU A 170 8.72 -8.24 1.76
N TYR A 171 7.63 -7.51 1.55
CA TYR A 171 7.32 -6.30 2.31
C TYR A 171 5.94 -6.49 2.95
N ALA A 172 5.89 -6.55 4.27
CA ALA A 172 4.65 -6.62 5.03
C ALA A 172 4.37 -5.24 5.64
N HIS A 173 3.15 -4.73 5.48
CA HIS A 173 2.68 -3.47 6.06
C HIS A 173 1.40 -3.72 6.84
N VAL A 174 1.39 -3.37 8.12
CA VAL A 174 0.22 -3.52 8.98
C VAL A 174 -0.70 -2.31 8.80
N VAL A 175 -1.92 -2.58 8.36
CA VAL A 175 -2.96 -1.56 8.12
C VAL A 175 -3.80 -1.34 9.38
N ARG A 176 -4.16 -2.45 10.06
CA ARG A 176 -4.99 -2.45 11.28
C ARG A 176 -4.57 -3.58 12.21
N GLY A 177 -4.95 -3.45 13.49
CA GLY A 177 -4.66 -4.44 14.51
C GLY A 177 -3.17 -4.68 14.68
N SER A 178 -2.79 -5.80 15.28
CA SER A 178 -1.40 -6.16 15.49
C SER A 178 -1.14 -7.59 15.07
N VAL A 179 0.08 -7.89 14.66
CA VAL A 179 0.52 -9.23 14.31
C VAL A 179 1.89 -9.54 14.90
N LEU A 180 2.17 -10.82 15.11
CA LEU A 180 3.52 -11.31 15.33
C LEU A 180 4.07 -11.87 14.00
N LEU A 181 5.25 -11.45 13.63
CA LEU A 181 6.00 -11.95 12.48
C LEU A 181 7.42 -12.32 12.96
N ASP A 182 7.76 -13.60 12.93
CA ASP A 182 9.07 -14.10 13.40
C ASP A 182 9.42 -13.63 14.83
N GLY A 183 8.41 -13.57 15.71
CA GLY A 183 8.54 -13.12 17.10
C GLY A 183 8.51 -11.60 17.34
N GLU A 184 8.54 -10.79 16.29
CA GLU A 184 8.41 -9.34 16.37
C GLU A 184 6.92 -8.93 16.29
N GLU A 185 6.49 -8.09 17.23
CA GLU A 185 5.17 -7.47 17.19
C GLU A 185 5.17 -6.28 16.24
N LEU A 186 4.26 -6.31 15.25
CA LEU A 186 4.02 -5.22 14.32
C LEU A 186 2.63 -4.65 14.55
N ARG A 187 2.53 -3.32 14.58
CA ARG A 187 1.32 -2.53 14.83
C ARG A 187 0.94 -1.69 13.60
N PRO A 188 -0.22 -1.03 13.59
CA PRO A 188 -0.62 -0.21 12.44
C PRO A 188 0.45 0.83 12.07
N GLY A 189 0.78 0.87 10.77
CA GLY A 189 1.84 1.71 10.22
C GLY A 189 3.23 1.08 10.22
N ASP A 190 3.47 0.03 11.01
CA ASP A 190 4.73 -0.71 10.98
C ASP A 190 4.88 -1.53 9.70
N SER A 191 6.12 -1.76 9.31
CA SER A 191 6.43 -2.63 8.17
C SER A 191 7.66 -3.49 8.40
N ALA A 192 7.66 -4.68 7.79
CA ALA A 192 8.80 -5.58 7.75
C ALA A 192 9.33 -5.75 6.33
N ARG A 193 10.66 -5.70 6.17
CA ARG A 193 11.40 -5.97 4.94
C ARG A 193 12.18 -7.27 5.10
N ILE A 194 11.92 -8.23 4.25
CA ILE A 194 12.46 -9.58 4.36
C ILE A 194 13.06 -9.98 3.02
N THR A 195 14.30 -10.41 3.04
CA THR A 195 14.97 -11.01 1.88
C THR A 195 15.06 -12.52 2.07
N ASP A 196 14.89 -13.26 0.97
CA ASP A 196 14.96 -14.72 0.94
C ASP A 196 14.03 -15.38 1.98
N ALA A 197 12.80 -14.89 2.06
CA ALA A 197 11.80 -15.38 2.99
C ALA A 197 11.49 -16.86 2.74
N ARG A 198 11.44 -17.65 3.82
CA ARG A 198 11.08 -19.07 3.79
C ARG A 198 10.34 -19.45 5.06
N GLY A 199 9.17 -20.08 4.88
CA GLY A 199 8.42 -20.72 5.96
C GLY A 199 7.98 -19.78 7.09
N LEU A 200 7.82 -18.49 6.81
CA LEU A 200 7.38 -17.49 7.79
C LEU A 200 5.86 -17.51 7.96
N GLU A 201 5.42 -17.17 9.15
CA GLU A 201 4.00 -17.05 9.47
C GLU A 201 3.70 -15.71 10.16
N LEU A 202 2.56 -15.13 9.81
CA LEU A 202 1.91 -14.08 10.57
C LEU A 202 0.97 -14.72 11.59
N THR A 203 0.96 -14.21 12.81
CA THR A 203 -0.02 -14.58 13.84
C THR A 203 -0.75 -13.31 14.28
N GLY A 204 -2.08 -13.29 14.19
CA GLY A 204 -2.89 -12.21 14.72
C GLY A 204 -2.62 -12.01 16.21
N HIS A 205 -2.42 -10.77 16.66
CA HIS A 205 -2.11 -10.42 18.04
C HIS A 205 -3.14 -9.42 18.56
N GLY A 206 -3.73 -9.69 19.72
CA GLY A 206 -4.74 -8.85 20.33
C GLY A 206 -5.39 -9.55 21.52
N ALA A 207 -6.09 -8.80 22.35
CA ALA A 207 -6.72 -9.30 23.58
C ALA A 207 -8.20 -9.65 23.37
N HIS A 208 -8.84 -9.12 22.34
CA HIS A 208 -10.28 -9.29 22.07
C HIS A 208 -10.52 -9.80 20.65
N ASP A 209 -11.61 -10.53 20.44
CA ASP A 209 -11.98 -11.10 19.13
C ASP A 209 -12.17 -10.03 18.03
N ASP A 210 -12.50 -8.82 18.42
CA ASP A 210 -12.65 -7.67 17.50
C ASP A 210 -11.30 -7.05 17.07
N ASP A 211 -10.19 -7.43 17.72
CA ASP A 211 -8.84 -6.95 17.41
C ASP A 211 -8.26 -7.63 16.14
N ARG A 212 -9.07 -7.69 15.07
CA ARG A 212 -8.61 -8.29 13.82
C ARG A 212 -7.53 -7.45 13.16
N ALA A 213 -6.43 -8.11 12.81
CA ALA A 213 -5.36 -7.50 12.05
C ALA A 213 -5.64 -7.55 10.55
N GLU A 214 -5.21 -6.49 9.83
CA GLU A 214 -5.15 -6.45 8.36
C GLU A 214 -3.74 -6.10 7.93
N VAL A 215 -3.14 -6.95 7.11
CA VAL A 215 -1.75 -6.82 6.65
C VAL A 215 -1.70 -6.94 5.13
N LEU A 216 -1.01 -5.99 4.49
CA LEU A 216 -0.67 -6.03 3.07
C LEU A 216 0.73 -6.63 2.92
N VAL A 217 0.83 -7.76 2.21
CA VAL A 217 2.11 -8.45 2.00
C VAL A 217 2.44 -8.46 0.52
N TRP A 218 3.48 -7.73 0.14
CA TRP A 218 4.07 -7.78 -1.20
C TRP A 218 5.09 -8.91 -1.30
N GLU A 219 4.84 -9.83 -2.21
CA GLU A 219 5.82 -10.79 -2.74
C GLU A 219 6.39 -10.22 -4.03
N MET A 220 7.71 -10.09 -4.09
CA MET A 220 8.39 -9.49 -5.24
C MET A 220 9.55 -10.36 -5.68
N ALA A 221 9.68 -10.51 -7.00
CA ALA A 221 10.83 -11.18 -7.60
C ALA A 221 12.08 -10.30 -7.49
N GLN A 222 13.25 -10.90 -7.76
CA GLN A 222 14.49 -10.11 -7.86
C GLN A 222 14.33 -9.03 -8.93
N PRO A 223 14.79 -7.80 -8.67
CA PRO A 223 14.91 -6.79 -9.72
C PRO A 223 15.77 -7.34 -10.86
N GLY A 224 15.30 -7.17 -12.09
CA GLY A 224 16.08 -7.52 -13.27
C GLY A 224 17.25 -6.55 -13.49
#